data_0277067198e29eeef536c1206d3ddfbb
#
_entry.id   0277067198e29eeef536c1206d3ddfbb
#
_cell.length_a   1.000
_cell.length_b   1.000
_cell.length_c   1.000
_cell.angle_alpha   90.00
_cell.angle_beta   90.00
_cell.angle_gamma   90.00
#
_symmetry.space_group_name_H-M   'P 1'
#
loop_
_entity.id
_entity.type
_entity.pdbx_description
1 polymer ?
#
loop_
_entity_poly.entity_id
_entity_poly.type
_entity_poly.pdbx_seq_one_letter_code
_entity_poly.pdbx_strand_id
1 'polypeptide(L)'
;MPLKFKAMFYSLHEFDGDSLLFLLLSGKHRVSAIKNYCSNLCTVSFLLVKGCLKAYECYYALCKTPFKLIKQSQEHGLSKTDFCEEEKDKVVNWQQICEFAVEVQCEDPLLLMGMLLDFAKDVEGCSKCEQKKLKHHYKFHEAQNINSKLFKDCKNQKTICQQATDWVTAQRRLLILESTREHLLVLRFKHMFEKMEDICGEVEICQYMAGVAWLSLLMPHFDEIILFIIKAMTENVPKRRYVLFKGPINSGKTTVAAAILDLLGGKTLNVNCPPDKLAFEIGCAIDEYMVVFEDVKGQNEGSNSSLTPGMGMSNLDNLRDHLDGCVKVNLEKKHVNKKSQIFPPGIITMNDYFIPPTLQARMIKTINFRPKLFLRNSLEKNSELLRKRIVQSGVTLLLLLCWWQPVIAFHPEIHDNVRYWKETIEKYVPFGMYHDIRRNIESGEDPLKDILICVDADEDTQQDSGINSQ
;
A
#
# COMPACT_ATOMS: atom_id res chain seq x y z
N MET A 1 32.87 35.72 40.78
CA MET A 1 32.02 34.57 41.15
C MET A 1 32.51 33.35 40.35
N PRO A 2 33.01 32.30 40.97
CA PRO A 2 33.32 31.08 40.24
C PRO A 2 32.00 30.34 40.05
N LEU A 3 31.26 30.66 38.98
CA LEU A 3 30.08 29.90 38.62
C LEU A 3 30.54 28.55 38.06
N LYS A 4 30.20 27.48 38.75
CA LYS A 4 30.40 26.10 38.31
C LYS A 4 29.61 25.81 37.02
N PHE A 5 28.65 26.68 36.73
CA PHE A 5 27.88 26.71 35.46
C PHE A 5 28.49 27.82 34.58
N LYS A 6 28.93 27.50 33.37
CA LYS A 6 29.36 28.48 32.39
C LYS A 6 28.19 29.39 32.00
N ALA A 7 28.16 30.62 32.56
CA ALA A 7 27.25 31.64 32.09
C ALA A 7 27.83 32.23 30.79
N MET A 8 27.05 32.15 29.70
CA MET A 8 27.40 32.81 28.44
C MET A 8 27.12 34.29 28.49
N PHE A 9 26.07 34.68 29.20
CA PHE A 9 25.70 36.06 29.43
C PHE A 9 25.02 36.21 30.77
N TYR A 10 25.20 37.39 31.41
CA TYR A 10 24.40 37.80 32.55
C TYR A 10 24.08 39.29 32.49
N SER A 11 22.92 39.67 33.04
CA SER A 11 22.53 41.05 33.28
C SER A 11 21.85 41.19 34.63
N LEU A 12 22.21 42.30 35.35
CA LEU A 12 21.66 42.64 36.65
C LEU A 12 20.72 43.82 36.48
N HIS A 13 19.53 43.71 36.97
CA HIS A 13 18.48 44.73 36.91
C HIS A 13 17.99 45.05 38.31
N GLU A 14 17.45 46.23 38.51
CA GLU A 14 16.81 46.67 39.75
C GLU A 14 15.34 47.02 39.49
N PHE A 15 14.49 46.62 40.44
CA PHE A 15 13.09 46.96 40.46
C PHE A 15 12.60 47.06 41.89
N ASP A 16 12.10 48.23 42.27
CA ASP A 16 11.54 48.53 43.62
C ASP A 16 12.44 48.09 44.79
N GLY A 17 13.73 48.29 44.64
CA GLY A 17 14.75 47.91 45.64
C GLY A 17 15.20 46.43 45.57
N ASP A 18 14.58 45.63 44.77
CA ASP A 18 14.98 44.24 44.58
C ASP A 18 15.96 44.09 43.39
N SER A 19 16.91 43.16 43.54
CA SER A 19 17.88 42.83 42.47
C SER A 19 17.43 41.60 41.68
N LEU A 20 17.35 41.76 40.36
CA LEU A 20 16.98 40.69 39.40
C LEU A 20 18.20 40.35 38.55
N LEU A 21 18.63 39.10 38.59
CA LEU A 21 19.74 38.60 37.81
C LEU A 21 19.22 37.69 36.68
N PHE A 22 19.39 38.12 35.42
CA PHE A 22 19.14 37.27 34.24
C PHE A 22 20.43 36.52 33.89
N LEU A 23 20.35 35.22 33.68
CA LEU A 23 21.45 34.33 33.32
C LEU A 23 21.13 33.54 32.07
N LEU A 24 22.00 33.60 31.07
CA LEU A 24 21.98 32.70 29.93
C LEU A 24 23.10 31.65 30.12
N LEU A 25 22.75 30.38 30.17
CA LEU A 25 23.69 29.29 30.45
C LEU A 25 23.95 28.46 29.17
N SER A 26 25.16 27.92 29.05
CA SER A 26 25.57 27.09 27.90
C SER A 26 24.93 25.72 27.81
N GLY A 27 24.09 25.32 28.76
CA GLY A 27 23.43 24.02 28.78
C GLY A 27 22.14 24.00 29.60
N LYS A 28 21.32 22.98 29.40
CA LYS A 28 20.05 22.78 30.14
C LYS A 28 20.35 22.29 31.57
N HIS A 29 20.05 23.09 32.57
CA HIS A 29 20.20 22.75 33.97
C HIS A 29 18.85 22.73 34.68
N ARG A 30 18.68 21.84 35.67
CA ARG A 30 17.48 21.85 36.51
C ARG A 30 17.46 23.10 37.40
N VAL A 31 16.32 23.78 37.47
CA VAL A 31 16.14 24.98 38.30
C VAL A 31 16.53 24.74 39.74
N SER A 32 16.22 23.56 40.31
CA SER A 32 16.61 23.15 41.65
C SER A 32 18.14 23.09 41.85
N ALA A 33 18.88 22.61 40.84
CA ALA A 33 20.35 22.56 40.94
C ALA A 33 20.97 23.96 40.93
N ILE A 34 20.42 24.86 40.13
CA ILE A 34 20.87 26.27 40.07
C ILE A 34 20.51 26.97 41.40
N LYS A 35 19.28 26.76 41.90
CA LYS A 35 18.84 27.32 43.21
C LYS A 35 19.75 26.88 44.33
N ASN A 36 20.01 25.58 44.50
CA ASN A 36 20.89 25.05 45.55
C ASN A 36 22.31 25.61 45.43
N TYR A 37 22.85 25.72 44.23
CA TYR A 37 24.18 26.31 44.01
C TYR A 37 24.21 27.77 44.41
N CYS A 38 23.25 28.57 43.97
CA CYS A 38 23.16 30.01 44.29
C CYS A 38 22.94 30.25 45.79
N SER A 39 22.13 29.42 46.47
CA SER A 39 21.87 29.50 47.93
C SER A 39 23.15 29.36 48.76
N ASN A 40 24.11 28.54 48.29
CA ASN A 40 25.39 28.36 48.99
C ASN A 40 26.33 29.57 48.82
N LEU A 41 26.07 30.46 47.89
CA LEU A 41 26.90 31.62 47.58
C LEU A 41 26.26 32.95 47.96
N CYS A 42 24.94 32.94 48.19
CA CYS A 42 24.19 34.15 48.52
C CYS A 42 24.00 34.30 50.02
N THR A 43 24.33 35.47 50.53
CA THR A 43 24.08 35.87 51.94
C THR A 43 22.69 36.51 52.13
N VAL A 44 21.85 36.48 51.09
CA VAL A 44 20.52 37.08 51.13
C VAL A 44 19.51 36.14 51.81
N SER A 45 18.56 36.74 52.52
CA SER A 45 17.51 36.01 53.25
C SER A 45 16.45 35.35 52.34
N PHE A 46 16.36 35.80 51.09
CA PHE A 46 15.40 35.27 50.11
C PHE A 46 15.99 35.15 48.72
N LEU A 47 15.90 33.98 48.10
CA LEU A 47 16.32 33.70 46.72
C LEU A 47 15.24 32.95 45.96
N LEU A 48 14.74 33.57 44.90
CA LEU A 48 13.82 32.99 43.93
C LEU A 48 14.53 32.70 42.62
N VAL A 49 14.47 31.45 42.12
CA VAL A 49 15.04 31.06 40.85
C VAL A 49 13.92 30.47 39.99
N LYS A 50 13.76 31.00 38.77
CA LYS A 50 12.78 30.56 37.76
C LYS A 50 13.45 30.30 36.43
N GLY A 51 12.97 29.33 35.67
CA GLY A 51 13.33 29.12 34.27
C GLY A 51 12.46 29.96 33.35
N CYS A 52 13.06 30.53 32.30
CA CYS A 52 12.34 31.27 31.26
C CYS A 52 12.18 30.41 30.03
N LEU A 53 10.95 30.23 29.56
CA LEU A 53 10.63 29.53 28.30
C LEU A 53 10.89 30.43 27.08
N LYS A 54 10.66 31.76 27.23
CA LYS A 54 10.85 32.78 26.20
C LYS A 54 11.97 33.73 26.63
N ALA A 55 13.20 33.25 26.51
CA ALA A 55 14.37 33.92 27.05
C ALA A 55 14.57 35.32 26.51
N TYR A 56 14.41 35.55 25.18
CA TYR A 56 14.53 36.87 24.58
C TYR A 56 13.46 37.83 25.06
N GLU A 57 12.21 37.44 25.10
CA GLU A 57 11.09 38.28 25.56
C GLU A 57 11.29 38.68 27.02
N CYS A 58 11.76 37.74 27.86
CA CYS A 58 12.09 38.02 29.26
C CYS A 58 13.22 39.03 29.41
N TYR A 59 14.36 38.84 28.70
CA TYR A 59 15.47 39.76 28.71
C TYR A 59 15.07 41.18 28.23
N TYR A 60 14.31 41.21 27.10
CA TYR A 60 13.85 42.48 26.54
C TYR A 60 12.87 43.22 27.46
N ALA A 61 12.03 42.51 28.19
CA ALA A 61 11.15 43.09 29.19
C ALA A 61 11.96 43.68 30.38
N LEU A 62 12.99 42.96 30.83
CA LEU A 62 13.88 43.44 31.90
C LEU A 62 14.74 44.67 31.48
N CYS A 63 14.93 44.90 30.20
CA CYS A 63 15.63 46.08 29.70
C CYS A 63 14.72 47.32 29.54
N LYS A 64 13.41 47.20 29.79
CA LYS A 64 12.44 48.30 29.70
C LYS A 64 12.00 48.78 31.09
N THR A 65 11.49 49.99 31.15
CA THR A 65 10.79 50.52 32.34
C THR A 65 9.65 49.55 32.73
N PRO A 66 9.44 49.22 34.02
CA PRO A 66 10.01 49.86 35.20
C PRO A 66 11.37 49.33 35.67
N PHE A 67 11.98 48.35 34.99
CA PHE A 67 13.26 47.77 35.37
C PHE A 67 14.42 48.68 34.95
N LYS A 68 15.48 48.75 35.77
CA LYS A 68 16.69 49.54 35.51
C LYS A 68 17.89 48.60 35.38
N LEU A 69 18.54 48.60 34.20
CA LEU A 69 19.77 47.83 34.00
C LEU A 69 20.93 48.44 34.80
N ILE A 70 21.54 47.66 35.69
CA ILE A 70 22.67 48.06 36.52
C ILE A 70 23.99 47.62 35.90
N LYS A 71 24.07 46.36 35.46
CA LYS A 71 25.29 45.75 34.94
C LYS A 71 24.98 44.61 33.98
N GLN A 72 25.78 44.45 32.95
CA GLN A 72 25.74 43.29 32.06
C GLN A 72 27.16 42.83 31.67
N SER A 73 27.27 41.58 31.22
CA SER A 73 28.54 40.95 30.89
C SER A 73 29.13 41.39 29.55
N GLN A 74 28.31 41.92 28.65
CA GLN A 74 28.70 42.40 27.30
C GLN A 74 28.21 43.84 27.11
N GLU A 75 29.00 44.68 26.46
CA GLU A 75 28.67 46.11 26.28
C GLU A 75 27.40 46.37 25.45
N HIS A 76 27.13 45.51 24.48
CA HIS A 76 26.01 45.72 23.54
C HIS A 76 24.72 44.97 23.91
N GLY A 77 24.67 44.26 25.05
CA GLY A 77 23.49 43.46 25.43
C GLY A 77 23.27 42.28 24.49
N LEU A 78 22.08 41.64 24.63
CA LEU A 78 21.67 40.52 23.77
C LEU A 78 20.68 41.00 22.71
N SER A 79 20.89 40.58 21.47
CA SER A 79 20.00 40.78 20.34
C SER A 79 19.04 39.55 20.17
N LYS A 80 18.03 39.71 19.34
CA LYS A 80 17.13 38.57 19.03
C LYS A 80 17.86 37.39 18.39
N THR A 81 18.94 37.69 17.64
CA THR A 81 19.78 36.67 16.99
C THR A 81 20.59 35.84 17.96
N ASP A 82 20.96 36.38 19.15
CA ASP A 82 21.68 35.62 20.18
C ASP A 82 20.81 34.57 20.87
N PHE A 83 19.48 34.66 20.72
CA PHE A 83 18.49 33.70 21.20
C PHE A 83 17.90 32.89 20.06
N CYS A 84 18.19 33.20 18.81
CA CYS A 84 17.92 32.28 17.71
C CYS A 84 18.87 31.11 17.92
N GLU A 85 18.33 30.00 18.43
CA GLU A 85 19.03 28.75 18.38
C GLU A 85 19.44 28.55 16.90
N GLU A 86 20.74 28.64 16.64
CA GLU A 86 21.32 27.97 15.51
C GLU A 86 21.01 26.49 15.75
N GLU A 87 20.15 25.95 14.91
CA GLU A 87 19.54 24.64 14.99
C GLU A 87 18.42 24.53 16.04
N LYS A 88 17.17 24.82 15.63
CA LYS A 88 16.08 23.97 16.10
C LYS A 88 16.62 22.54 16.03
N ASP A 89 16.76 21.86 17.18
CA ASP A 89 17.01 20.43 17.20
C ASP A 89 16.17 19.86 16.06
N LYS A 90 16.82 19.42 14.96
CA LYS A 90 16.14 18.90 13.79
C LYS A 90 15.42 17.66 14.29
N VAL A 91 14.19 17.84 14.71
CA VAL A 91 13.33 16.78 15.23
C VAL A 91 12.67 16.12 14.03
N VAL A 92 12.62 14.80 14.04
CA VAL A 92 11.88 14.05 13.02
C VAL A 92 10.47 14.60 12.91
N ASN A 93 10.08 14.99 11.71
CA ASN A 93 8.71 15.36 11.39
C ASN A 93 7.89 14.08 11.16
N TRP A 94 7.27 13.58 12.25
CA TRP A 94 6.45 12.38 12.22
C TRP A 94 5.18 12.53 11.35
N GLN A 95 4.64 13.76 11.25
CA GLN A 95 3.47 14.03 10.42
C GLN A 95 3.80 13.82 8.93
N GLN A 96 4.95 14.28 8.46
CA GLN A 96 5.41 14.05 7.09
C GLN A 96 5.58 12.54 6.79
N ILE A 97 6.00 11.76 7.80
CA ILE A 97 6.08 10.30 7.66
C ILE A 97 4.68 9.68 7.55
N CYS A 98 3.71 10.16 8.33
CA CYS A 98 2.34 9.71 8.24
C CYS A 98 1.71 10.04 6.88
N GLU A 99 1.90 11.26 6.39
CA GLU A 99 1.41 11.70 5.07
C GLU A 99 2.02 10.84 3.94
N PHE A 100 3.32 10.59 4.01
CA PHE A 100 3.98 9.66 3.07
C PHE A 100 3.41 8.25 3.15
N ALA A 101 3.23 7.69 4.37
CA ALA A 101 2.67 6.35 4.54
C ALA A 101 1.25 6.24 3.96
N VAL A 102 0.43 7.29 4.11
CA VAL A 102 -0.92 7.38 3.52
C VAL A 102 -0.84 7.43 2.00
N GLU A 103 0.04 8.26 1.43
CA GLU A 103 0.15 8.41 -0.03
C GLU A 103 0.59 7.10 -0.71
N VAL A 104 1.51 6.34 -0.08
CA VAL A 104 1.93 5.03 -0.59
C VAL A 104 1.08 3.86 -0.06
N GLN A 105 0.04 4.14 0.73
CA GLN A 105 -0.86 3.16 1.35
C GLN A 105 -0.10 2.02 2.08
N CYS A 106 0.98 2.36 2.78
CA CYS A 106 1.82 1.40 3.47
C CYS A 106 1.25 1.05 4.85
N GLU A 107 0.77 -0.17 5.03
CA GLU A 107 0.27 -0.70 6.31
C GLU A 107 1.31 -1.57 7.04
N ASP A 108 2.49 -1.78 6.47
CA ASP A 108 3.56 -2.57 7.10
C ASP A 108 4.62 -1.63 7.71
N PRO A 109 4.74 -1.58 9.06
CA PRO A 109 5.69 -0.69 9.73
C PRO A 109 7.15 -1.01 9.45
N LEU A 110 7.49 -2.28 9.16
CA LEU A 110 8.86 -2.66 8.83
C LEU A 110 9.22 -2.25 7.40
N LEU A 111 8.27 -2.39 6.47
CA LEU A 111 8.44 -1.91 5.10
C LEU A 111 8.59 -0.39 5.06
N LEU A 112 7.73 0.35 5.79
CA LEU A 112 7.83 1.80 5.92
C LEU A 112 9.18 2.23 6.49
N MET A 113 9.65 1.56 7.55
CA MET A 113 10.97 1.81 8.12
C MET A 113 12.08 1.57 7.09
N GLY A 114 11.99 0.50 6.31
CA GLY A 114 12.93 0.20 5.24
C GLY A 114 12.98 1.29 4.15
N MET A 115 11.82 1.81 3.74
CA MET A 115 11.72 2.92 2.77
C MET A 115 12.37 4.19 3.31
N LEU A 116 12.09 4.58 4.56
CA LEU A 116 12.69 5.77 5.18
C LEU A 116 14.19 5.63 5.34
N LEU A 117 14.70 4.47 5.76
CA LEU A 117 16.16 4.23 5.84
C LEU A 117 16.82 4.26 4.46
N ASP A 118 16.12 3.87 3.41
CA ASP A 118 16.62 3.96 2.04
C ASP A 118 16.64 5.42 1.55
N PHE A 119 15.63 6.22 1.88
CA PHE A 119 15.62 7.66 1.61
C PHE A 119 16.66 8.48 2.39
N ALA A 120 17.20 7.96 3.48
CA ALA A 120 18.29 8.61 4.21
C ALA A 120 19.63 8.58 3.48
N LYS A 121 19.75 7.84 2.37
CA LYS A 121 20.93 7.85 1.50
C LYS A 121 20.97 9.13 0.67
N ASP A 122 22.14 9.42 0.08
CA ASP A 122 22.26 10.61 -0.76
C ASP A 122 21.43 10.49 -2.04
N VAL A 123 20.81 11.60 -2.43
CA VAL A 123 19.97 11.70 -3.63
C VAL A 123 20.84 11.73 -4.89
N GLU A 124 21.96 12.45 -4.83
CA GLU A 124 22.93 12.55 -5.92
C GLU A 124 23.60 11.18 -6.16
N GLY A 125 23.57 10.71 -7.42
CA GLY A 125 24.10 9.40 -7.79
C GLY A 125 23.25 8.21 -7.33
N CYS A 126 22.01 8.42 -6.95
CA CYS A 126 21.11 7.33 -6.56
C CYS A 126 20.64 6.53 -7.78
N SER A 127 21.16 5.32 -7.96
CA SER A 127 20.82 4.45 -9.09
C SER A 127 19.33 4.12 -9.20
N LYS A 128 18.60 4.10 -8.07
CA LYS A 128 17.13 3.86 -8.06
C LYS A 128 16.35 5.06 -8.63
N CYS A 129 16.84 6.29 -8.36
CA CYS A 129 16.27 7.51 -8.92
C CYS A 129 16.57 7.62 -10.41
N GLU A 130 17.79 7.32 -10.81
CA GLU A 130 18.23 7.35 -12.22
C GLU A 130 17.48 6.33 -13.08
N GLN A 131 17.36 5.09 -12.59
CA GLN A 131 16.66 4.01 -13.31
C GLN A 131 15.14 4.15 -13.31
N LYS A 132 14.55 5.00 -12.46
CA LYS A 132 13.09 5.24 -12.33
C LYS A 132 12.23 3.96 -12.22
N LYS A 133 12.80 2.84 -11.76
CA LYS A 133 12.10 1.54 -11.69
C LYS A 133 11.07 1.46 -10.56
N LEU A 134 11.30 2.20 -9.47
CA LEU A 134 10.46 2.16 -8.27
C LEU A 134 9.82 3.53 -8.04
N LYS A 135 8.56 3.70 -8.45
CA LYS A 135 7.82 4.97 -8.37
C LYS A 135 7.85 5.58 -6.97
N HIS A 136 7.57 4.79 -5.95
CA HIS A 136 7.63 5.25 -4.55
C HIS A 136 9.02 5.71 -4.12
N HIS A 137 10.11 5.28 -4.79
CA HIS A 137 11.46 5.73 -4.47
C HIS A 137 11.78 7.06 -5.16
N TYR A 138 11.76 7.10 -6.51
CA TYR A 138 12.20 8.30 -7.23
C TYR A 138 11.25 9.50 -7.06
N LYS A 139 9.96 9.25 -6.84
CA LYS A 139 8.97 10.32 -6.59
C LYS A 139 9.17 11.01 -5.23
N PHE A 140 9.60 10.27 -4.22
CA PHE A 140 9.63 10.76 -2.84
C PHE A 140 11.02 10.91 -2.24
N HIS A 141 12.07 10.37 -2.85
CA HIS A 141 13.41 10.34 -2.28
C HIS A 141 13.90 11.73 -1.90
N GLU A 142 13.84 12.69 -2.82
CA GLU A 142 14.29 14.07 -2.56
C GLU A 142 13.47 14.73 -1.45
N ALA A 143 12.15 14.66 -1.53
CA ALA A 143 11.24 15.28 -0.56
C ALA A 143 11.39 14.70 0.85
N GLN A 144 11.70 13.40 0.95
CA GLN A 144 11.82 12.69 2.24
C GLN A 144 13.26 12.64 2.77
N ASN A 145 14.29 12.98 1.97
CA ASN A 145 15.69 12.76 2.31
C ASN A 145 16.10 13.40 3.64
N ILE A 146 15.82 14.70 3.82
CA ILE A 146 16.21 15.45 5.03
C ILE A 146 15.57 14.85 6.27
N ASN A 147 14.25 14.62 6.23
CA ASN A 147 13.51 14.02 7.34
C ASN A 147 13.97 12.59 7.63
N SER A 148 14.28 11.82 6.59
CA SER A 148 14.78 10.45 6.69
C SER A 148 16.19 10.36 7.30
N LYS A 149 17.08 11.32 7.04
CA LYS A 149 18.38 11.43 7.73
C LYS A 149 18.19 11.65 9.23
N LEU A 150 17.24 12.52 9.64
CA LEU A 150 16.89 12.69 11.05
C LEU A 150 16.25 11.44 11.66
N PHE A 151 15.38 10.78 10.90
CA PHE A 151 14.75 9.53 11.31
C PHE A 151 15.77 8.41 11.55
N LYS A 152 16.81 8.31 10.72
CA LYS A 152 17.89 7.31 10.87
C LYS A 152 18.58 7.42 12.24
N ASP A 153 18.75 8.64 12.76
CA ASP A 153 19.41 8.90 14.04
C ASP A 153 18.44 8.84 15.25
N CYS A 154 17.13 8.63 14.97
CA CYS A 154 16.10 8.57 15.99
C CYS A 154 16.06 7.22 16.69
N LYS A 155 15.89 7.21 18.02
CA LYS A 155 15.76 5.98 18.83
C LYS A 155 14.37 5.34 18.73
N ASN A 156 13.34 6.10 18.33
CA ASN A 156 11.93 5.69 18.35
C ASN A 156 11.40 5.25 16.97
N GLN A 157 12.27 4.80 16.07
CA GLN A 157 11.93 4.46 14.67
C GLN A 157 10.71 3.52 14.56
N LYS A 158 10.72 2.42 15.32
CA LYS A 158 9.60 1.45 15.32
C LYS A 158 8.29 2.06 15.74
N THR A 159 8.30 2.89 16.78
CA THR A 159 7.08 3.53 17.30
C THR A 159 6.52 4.53 16.30
N ILE A 160 7.38 5.32 15.64
CA ILE A 160 6.96 6.29 14.61
C ILE A 160 6.35 5.54 13.42
N CYS A 161 7.01 4.49 12.91
CA CYS A 161 6.47 3.71 11.81
C CYS A 161 5.15 3.01 12.16
N GLN A 162 5.03 2.47 13.39
CA GLN A 162 3.78 1.86 13.86
C GLN A 162 2.65 2.90 13.90
N GLN A 163 2.88 4.08 14.47
CA GLN A 163 1.89 5.16 14.51
C GLN A 163 1.46 5.60 13.10
N ALA A 164 2.42 5.72 12.17
CA ALA A 164 2.14 6.08 10.79
C ALA A 164 1.28 5.02 10.07
N THR A 165 1.60 3.74 10.23
CA THR A 165 0.82 2.64 9.63
C THR A 165 -0.55 2.44 10.32
N ASP A 166 -0.66 2.71 11.63
CA ASP A 166 -1.94 2.75 12.32
C ASP A 166 -2.83 3.88 11.78
N TRP A 167 -2.24 5.03 11.42
CA TRP A 167 -2.99 6.11 10.77
C TRP A 167 -3.53 5.68 9.40
N VAL A 168 -2.72 5.05 8.54
CA VAL A 168 -3.18 4.50 7.25
C VAL A 168 -4.36 3.55 7.46
N THR A 169 -4.21 2.61 8.41
CA THR A 169 -5.27 1.65 8.75
C THR A 169 -6.55 2.35 9.25
N ALA A 170 -6.41 3.39 10.08
CA ALA A 170 -7.55 4.15 10.60
C ALA A 170 -8.29 4.88 9.47
N GLN A 171 -7.58 5.54 8.56
CA GLN A 171 -8.18 6.22 7.40
C GLN A 171 -8.89 5.22 6.47
N ARG A 172 -8.27 4.06 6.19
CA ARG A 172 -8.91 3.00 5.41
C ARG A 172 -10.21 2.50 6.05
N ARG A 173 -10.22 2.32 7.37
CA ARG A 173 -11.43 1.90 8.10
C ARG A 173 -12.54 2.95 8.05
N LEU A 174 -12.19 4.22 8.15
CA LEU A 174 -13.13 5.32 7.99
C LEU A 174 -13.72 5.33 6.57
N LEU A 175 -12.87 5.23 5.57
CA LEU A 175 -13.29 5.14 4.16
C LEU A 175 -14.25 3.96 3.93
N ILE A 176 -13.95 2.77 4.47
CA ILE A 176 -14.83 1.59 4.36
C ILE A 176 -16.18 1.83 5.07
N LEU A 177 -16.19 2.55 6.19
CA LEU A 177 -17.41 2.85 6.93
C LEU A 177 -18.33 3.83 6.20
N GLU A 178 -17.74 4.83 5.55
CA GLU A 178 -18.46 5.93 4.88
C GLU A 178 -18.83 5.62 3.43
N SER A 179 -18.19 4.65 2.80
CA SER A 179 -18.33 4.35 1.38
C SER A 179 -19.22 3.14 1.11
N THR A 180 -19.93 3.18 -0.02
CA THR A 180 -20.56 1.99 -0.59
C THR A 180 -19.51 1.06 -1.20
N ARG A 181 -19.83 -0.22 -1.36
CA ARG A 181 -18.93 -1.18 -2.02
C ARG A 181 -18.66 -0.81 -3.48
N GLU A 182 -19.63 -0.19 -4.14
CA GLU A 182 -19.47 0.34 -5.51
C GLU A 182 -18.43 1.46 -5.55
N HIS A 183 -18.52 2.42 -4.63
CA HIS A 183 -17.52 3.50 -4.53
C HIS A 183 -16.11 2.97 -4.22
N LEU A 184 -15.99 1.99 -3.31
CA LEU A 184 -14.70 1.33 -3.03
C LEU A 184 -14.13 0.63 -4.27
N LEU A 185 -14.99 0.02 -5.10
CA LEU A 185 -14.57 -0.57 -6.36
C LEU A 185 -14.07 0.48 -7.36
N VAL A 186 -14.76 1.62 -7.47
CA VAL A 186 -14.33 2.75 -8.32
C VAL A 186 -12.96 3.26 -7.90
N LEU A 187 -12.74 3.47 -6.60
CA LEU A 187 -11.42 3.87 -6.08
C LEU A 187 -10.34 2.83 -6.39
N ARG A 188 -10.68 1.55 -6.26
CA ARG A 188 -9.77 0.45 -6.60
C ARG A 188 -9.42 0.45 -8.08
N PHE A 189 -10.38 0.67 -8.96
CA PHE A 189 -10.12 0.75 -10.40
C PHE A 189 -9.28 1.98 -10.77
N LYS A 190 -9.52 3.14 -10.16
CA LYS A 190 -8.65 4.32 -10.33
C LYS A 190 -7.19 3.99 -9.98
N HIS A 191 -6.98 3.37 -8.82
CA HIS A 191 -5.64 2.92 -8.42
C HIS A 191 -5.03 1.89 -9.40
N MET A 192 -5.84 0.97 -9.93
CA MET A 192 -5.36 0.01 -10.94
C MET A 192 -4.98 0.69 -12.26
N PHE A 193 -5.71 1.72 -12.69
CA PHE A 193 -5.34 2.53 -13.86
C PHE A 193 -4.03 3.29 -13.63
N GLU A 194 -3.83 3.90 -12.45
CA GLU A 194 -2.55 4.52 -12.09
C GLU A 194 -1.38 3.52 -12.13
N LYS A 195 -1.60 2.31 -11.61
CA LYS A 195 -0.62 1.22 -11.71
C LYS A 195 -0.32 0.84 -13.15
N MET A 196 -1.32 0.85 -14.03
CA MET A 196 -1.12 0.56 -15.46
C MET A 196 -0.25 1.62 -16.14
N GLU A 197 -0.43 2.89 -15.83
CA GLU A 197 0.42 3.98 -16.35
C GLU A 197 1.90 3.79 -15.98
N ASP A 198 2.17 3.21 -14.80
CA ASP A 198 3.54 3.00 -14.33
C ASP A 198 4.28 1.83 -15.00
N ILE A 199 3.55 0.85 -15.53
CA ILE A 199 4.12 -0.42 -16.02
C ILE A 199 3.91 -0.66 -17.51
N CYS A 200 3.10 0.15 -18.18
CA CYS A 200 2.73 -0.11 -19.58
C CYS A 200 3.52 0.74 -20.58
N GLY A 201 4.69 0.24 -20.98
CA GLY A 201 5.29 0.56 -22.27
C GLY A 201 4.64 -0.26 -23.39
N GLU A 202 5.08 -0.06 -24.63
CA GLU A 202 4.53 -0.76 -25.81
C GLU A 202 4.66 -2.28 -25.70
N VAL A 203 5.84 -2.77 -25.33
CA VAL A 203 6.13 -4.21 -25.16
C VAL A 203 5.28 -4.81 -24.03
N GLU A 204 5.15 -4.10 -22.91
CA GLU A 204 4.34 -4.54 -21.79
C GLU A 204 2.87 -4.63 -22.15
N ILE A 205 2.32 -3.69 -22.91
CA ILE A 205 0.93 -3.76 -23.37
C ILE A 205 0.72 -5.01 -24.24
N CYS A 206 1.64 -5.33 -25.15
CA CYS A 206 1.57 -6.57 -25.94
C CYS A 206 1.59 -7.81 -25.04
N GLN A 207 2.42 -7.85 -23.99
CA GLN A 207 2.47 -8.95 -23.04
C GLN A 207 1.16 -9.10 -22.25
N TYR A 208 0.59 -7.99 -21.77
CA TYR A 208 -0.69 -8.02 -21.06
C TYR A 208 -1.85 -8.42 -21.99
N MET A 209 -1.85 -7.97 -23.25
CA MET A 209 -2.86 -8.36 -24.22
C MET A 209 -2.72 -9.83 -24.66
N ALA A 210 -1.51 -10.41 -24.61
CA ALA A 210 -1.34 -11.86 -24.72
C ALA A 210 -2.00 -12.59 -23.53
N GLY A 211 -1.92 -12.04 -22.32
CA GLY A 211 -2.67 -12.52 -21.16
C GLY A 211 -4.19 -12.41 -21.34
N VAL A 212 -4.68 -11.31 -21.92
CA VAL A 212 -6.11 -11.12 -22.26
C VAL A 212 -6.58 -12.18 -23.25
N ALA A 213 -5.82 -12.45 -24.32
CA ALA A 213 -6.13 -13.46 -25.29
C ALA A 213 -6.15 -14.86 -24.66
N TRP A 214 -5.18 -15.17 -23.81
CA TRP A 214 -5.10 -16.44 -23.09
C TRP A 214 -6.32 -16.67 -22.18
N LEU A 215 -6.71 -15.65 -21.40
CA LEU A 215 -7.88 -15.72 -20.51
C LEU A 215 -9.18 -15.84 -21.31
N SER A 216 -9.32 -15.13 -22.43
CA SER A 216 -10.48 -15.21 -23.32
C SER A 216 -10.65 -16.60 -23.93
N LEU A 217 -9.54 -17.33 -24.12
CA LEU A 217 -9.54 -18.70 -24.62
C LEU A 217 -9.79 -19.74 -23.54
N LEU A 218 -9.75 -19.37 -22.25
CA LEU A 218 -9.96 -20.32 -21.15
C LEU A 218 -11.39 -20.89 -21.16
N MET A 219 -12.38 -20.02 -21.38
CA MET A 219 -13.79 -20.40 -21.53
C MET A 219 -14.56 -19.37 -22.36
N PRO A 220 -15.68 -19.77 -23.00
CA PRO A 220 -16.55 -18.85 -23.74
C PRO A 220 -17.09 -17.72 -22.84
N HIS A 221 -17.26 -16.52 -23.42
CA HIS A 221 -17.82 -15.33 -22.73
C HIS A 221 -17.12 -15.05 -21.38
N PHE A 222 -15.79 -15.12 -21.38
CA PHE A 222 -15.01 -14.97 -20.16
C PHE A 222 -15.16 -13.58 -19.53
N ASP A 223 -15.25 -12.53 -20.35
CA ASP A 223 -15.50 -11.15 -19.94
C ASP A 223 -16.85 -10.98 -19.22
N GLU A 224 -17.91 -11.60 -19.72
CA GLU A 224 -19.23 -11.61 -19.05
C GLU A 224 -19.19 -12.36 -17.70
N ILE A 225 -18.41 -13.43 -17.62
CA ILE A 225 -18.19 -14.17 -16.37
C ILE A 225 -17.47 -13.28 -15.35
N ILE A 226 -16.44 -12.53 -15.76
CA ILE A 226 -15.73 -11.61 -14.88
C ILE A 226 -16.65 -10.47 -14.41
N LEU A 227 -17.45 -9.88 -15.31
CA LEU A 227 -18.46 -8.88 -14.94
C LEU A 227 -19.48 -9.44 -13.92
N PHE A 228 -19.98 -10.65 -14.14
CA PHE A 228 -20.87 -11.30 -13.20
C PHE A 228 -20.25 -11.45 -11.82
N ILE A 229 -18.97 -11.87 -11.75
CA ILE A 229 -18.26 -12.01 -10.47
C ILE A 229 -18.08 -10.64 -9.80
N ILE A 230 -17.66 -9.62 -10.53
CA ILE A 230 -17.50 -8.26 -10.00
C ILE A 230 -18.83 -7.77 -9.43
N LYS A 231 -19.93 -7.94 -10.17
CA LYS A 231 -21.26 -7.56 -9.74
C LYS A 231 -21.67 -8.31 -8.45
N ALA A 232 -21.46 -9.61 -8.39
CA ALA A 232 -21.76 -10.41 -7.20
C ALA A 232 -20.97 -9.97 -5.97
N MET A 233 -19.67 -9.62 -6.15
CA MET A 233 -18.81 -9.09 -5.08
C MET A 233 -19.24 -7.69 -4.64
N THR A 234 -19.72 -6.84 -5.55
CA THR A 234 -20.14 -5.48 -5.27
C THR A 234 -21.50 -5.41 -4.59
N GLU A 235 -22.50 -6.12 -5.14
CA GLU A 235 -23.87 -6.19 -4.58
C GLU A 235 -23.89 -6.89 -3.22
N ASN A 236 -23.04 -7.88 -3.02
CA ASN A 236 -22.86 -8.59 -1.76
C ASN A 236 -24.18 -9.03 -1.12
N VAL A 237 -25.07 -9.61 -1.92
CA VAL A 237 -26.43 -10.01 -1.49
C VAL A 237 -26.33 -11.19 -0.50
N PRO A 238 -26.95 -11.10 0.70
CA PRO A 238 -26.94 -12.17 1.68
C PRO A 238 -27.33 -13.52 1.07
N LYS A 239 -26.61 -14.58 1.44
CA LYS A 239 -26.76 -15.97 0.94
C LYS A 239 -26.43 -16.17 -0.55
N ARG A 240 -26.16 -15.11 -1.32
CA ARG A 240 -25.84 -15.16 -2.76
C ARG A 240 -24.58 -14.37 -3.08
N ARG A 241 -23.48 -14.73 -2.43
CA ARG A 241 -22.28 -13.89 -2.42
C ARG A 241 -20.98 -14.67 -2.65
N TYR A 242 -21.07 -15.97 -2.89
CA TYR A 242 -19.93 -16.83 -3.21
C TYR A 242 -20.05 -17.43 -4.59
N VAL A 243 -18.94 -17.43 -5.33
CA VAL A 243 -18.81 -18.10 -6.62
C VAL A 243 -17.88 -19.30 -6.44
N LEU A 244 -18.28 -20.44 -6.94
CA LEU A 244 -17.52 -21.67 -6.86
C LEU A 244 -16.79 -21.94 -8.19
N PHE A 245 -15.46 -22.11 -8.12
CA PHE A 245 -14.61 -22.57 -9.21
C PHE A 245 -14.31 -24.06 -8.99
N LYS A 246 -14.93 -24.92 -9.78
CA LYS A 246 -14.75 -26.36 -9.72
C LYS A 246 -14.08 -26.89 -10.98
N GLY A 247 -13.23 -27.91 -10.85
CA GLY A 247 -12.59 -28.59 -11.98
C GLY A 247 -11.31 -29.29 -11.61
N PRO A 248 -10.71 -30.07 -12.49
CA PRO A 248 -9.50 -30.85 -12.22
C PRO A 248 -8.28 -29.99 -11.99
N ILE A 249 -7.19 -30.60 -11.57
CA ILE A 249 -5.88 -29.97 -11.36
C ILE A 249 -5.41 -29.34 -12.69
N ASN A 250 -4.72 -28.20 -12.60
CA ASN A 250 -4.17 -27.46 -13.76
C ASN A 250 -5.22 -26.96 -14.77
N SER A 251 -6.44 -26.70 -14.34
CA SER A 251 -7.52 -26.15 -15.19
C SER A 251 -7.63 -24.62 -15.19
N GLY A 252 -6.75 -23.90 -14.47
CA GLY A 252 -6.73 -22.42 -14.45
C GLY A 252 -7.53 -21.76 -13.31
N LYS A 253 -8.16 -22.51 -12.41
CA LYS A 253 -8.95 -21.97 -11.27
C LYS A 253 -8.18 -20.95 -10.43
N THR A 254 -7.03 -21.37 -9.89
CA THR A 254 -6.15 -20.54 -9.08
C THR A 254 -5.67 -19.30 -9.84
N THR A 255 -5.36 -19.45 -11.13
CA THR A 255 -4.93 -18.36 -12.00
C THR A 255 -5.99 -17.26 -12.08
N VAL A 256 -7.23 -17.63 -12.37
CA VAL A 256 -8.36 -16.68 -12.48
C VAL A 256 -8.71 -16.10 -11.11
N ALA A 257 -8.74 -16.92 -10.05
CA ALA A 257 -9.02 -16.44 -8.70
C ALA A 257 -7.96 -15.43 -8.22
N ALA A 258 -6.68 -15.68 -8.50
CA ALA A 258 -5.59 -14.76 -8.19
C ALA A 258 -5.72 -13.44 -8.96
N ALA A 259 -6.04 -13.49 -10.25
CA ALA A 259 -6.24 -12.28 -11.06
C ALA A 259 -7.43 -11.44 -10.54
N ILE A 260 -8.54 -12.06 -10.16
CA ILE A 260 -9.69 -11.35 -9.58
C ILE A 260 -9.32 -10.76 -8.22
N LEU A 261 -8.58 -11.49 -7.40
CA LEU A 261 -8.11 -11.00 -6.10
C LEU A 261 -7.17 -9.80 -6.26
N ASP A 262 -6.25 -9.82 -7.24
CA ASP A 262 -5.38 -8.68 -7.55
C ASP A 262 -6.17 -7.50 -8.13
N LEU A 263 -7.24 -7.74 -8.91
CA LEU A 263 -8.09 -6.66 -9.43
C LEU A 263 -8.91 -5.98 -8.34
N LEU A 264 -9.62 -6.76 -7.52
CA LEU A 264 -10.60 -6.22 -6.58
C LEU A 264 -10.00 -5.88 -5.21
N GLY A 265 -8.86 -6.46 -4.87
CA GLY A 265 -8.26 -6.43 -3.54
C GLY A 265 -8.94 -7.40 -2.57
N GLY A 266 -8.17 -8.01 -1.69
CA GLY A 266 -8.66 -8.97 -0.73
C GLY A 266 -7.59 -9.93 -0.23
N LYS A 267 -8.00 -11.05 0.37
CA LYS A 267 -7.09 -12.05 0.94
C LYS A 267 -7.44 -13.47 0.53
N THR A 268 -6.39 -14.26 0.34
CA THR A 268 -6.52 -15.72 0.24
C THR A 268 -6.55 -16.32 1.65
N LEU A 269 -7.48 -17.24 1.88
CA LEU A 269 -7.68 -17.91 3.15
C LEU A 269 -7.53 -19.43 2.98
N ASN A 270 -6.79 -20.06 3.90
CA ASN A 270 -6.60 -21.51 3.92
C ASN A 270 -7.53 -22.15 4.94
N VAL A 271 -8.60 -22.78 4.45
CA VAL A 271 -9.54 -23.55 5.31
C VAL A 271 -9.19 -25.02 5.44
N ASN A 272 -8.10 -25.49 4.82
CA ASN A 272 -7.63 -26.88 4.98
C ASN A 272 -6.80 -27.07 6.27
N CYS A 273 -6.82 -26.08 7.16
CA CYS A 273 -6.12 -26.10 8.43
C CYS A 273 -6.95 -26.76 9.54
N PRO A 274 -6.32 -27.21 10.64
CA PRO A 274 -7.03 -27.68 11.83
C PRO A 274 -7.96 -26.59 12.42
N PRO A 275 -9.08 -26.99 13.07
CA PRO A 275 -10.08 -26.04 13.59
C PRO A 275 -9.55 -25.00 14.57
N ASP A 276 -8.52 -25.34 15.36
CA ASP A 276 -7.85 -24.43 16.29
C ASP A 276 -7.13 -23.28 15.60
N LYS A 277 -6.68 -23.45 14.37
CA LYS A 277 -6.02 -22.41 13.55
C LYS A 277 -7.00 -21.63 12.67
N LEU A 278 -8.19 -22.18 12.43
CA LEU A 278 -9.16 -21.61 11.51
C LEU A 278 -9.57 -20.18 11.88
N ALA A 279 -9.75 -19.88 13.18
CA ALA A 279 -10.13 -18.56 13.65
C ALA A 279 -9.11 -17.47 13.24
N PHE A 280 -7.80 -17.78 13.27
CA PHE A 280 -6.75 -16.86 12.86
C PHE A 280 -6.68 -16.69 11.33
N GLU A 281 -6.94 -17.75 10.57
CA GLU A 281 -7.04 -17.67 9.11
C GLU A 281 -8.20 -16.77 8.67
N ILE A 282 -9.39 -17.01 9.26
CA ILE A 282 -10.57 -16.18 9.00
C ILE A 282 -10.38 -14.74 9.43
N GLY A 283 -9.60 -14.47 10.49
CA GLY A 283 -9.24 -13.15 10.94
C GLY A 283 -8.46 -12.32 9.89
N CYS A 284 -7.82 -12.97 8.92
CA CYS A 284 -7.16 -12.26 7.82
C CYS A 284 -8.15 -11.53 6.88
N ALA A 285 -9.45 -11.84 6.98
CA ALA A 285 -10.53 -11.19 6.22
C ALA A 285 -10.98 -9.84 6.80
N ILE A 286 -10.39 -9.39 7.92
CA ILE A 286 -10.74 -8.10 8.52
C ILE A 286 -10.42 -6.97 7.53
N ASP A 287 -11.45 -6.13 7.26
CA ASP A 287 -11.37 -4.95 6.39
C ASP A 287 -11.10 -5.25 4.90
N GLU A 288 -11.24 -6.51 4.47
CA GLU A 288 -11.01 -6.89 3.09
C GLU A 288 -12.27 -6.75 2.22
N TYR A 289 -12.06 -6.41 0.94
CA TYR A 289 -13.17 -6.28 -0.02
C TYR A 289 -13.76 -7.63 -0.39
N MET A 290 -12.91 -8.63 -0.63
CA MET A 290 -13.30 -10.00 -0.93
C MET A 290 -12.30 -11.02 -0.36
N VAL A 291 -12.69 -12.29 -0.36
CA VAL A 291 -11.79 -13.39 0.02
C VAL A 291 -11.79 -14.49 -1.04
N VAL A 292 -10.69 -15.23 -1.09
CA VAL A 292 -10.59 -16.47 -1.88
C VAL A 292 -10.25 -17.62 -0.93
N PHE A 293 -11.15 -18.58 -0.84
CA PHE A 293 -10.84 -19.87 -0.22
C PHE A 293 -10.20 -20.77 -1.27
N GLU A 294 -8.88 -20.96 -1.18
CA GLU A 294 -8.13 -21.62 -2.23
C GLU A 294 -7.94 -23.11 -1.94
N ASP A 295 -8.04 -23.91 -3.02
CA ASP A 295 -7.83 -25.37 -3.04
C ASP A 295 -8.55 -26.09 -1.90
N VAL A 296 -9.83 -25.78 -1.72
CA VAL A 296 -10.64 -26.38 -0.65
C VAL A 296 -10.78 -27.87 -0.88
N LYS A 297 -10.29 -28.67 0.08
CA LYS A 297 -10.31 -30.12 0.05
C LYS A 297 -11.54 -30.66 0.77
N GLY A 298 -12.17 -31.67 0.17
CA GLY A 298 -13.33 -32.34 0.73
C GLY A 298 -13.18 -33.86 0.68
N GLN A 299 -14.30 -34.53 0.77
CA GLN A 299 -14.39 -35.97 0.53
C GLN A 299 -14.50 -36.23 -0.97
N ASN A 300 -13.95 -37.35 -1.43
CA ASN A 300 -14.01 -37.73 -2.83
C ASN A 300 -15.44 -38.13 -3.25
N GLU A 301 -15.82 -37.78 -4.46
CA GLU A 301 -17.02 -38.33 -5.12
C GLU A 301 -16.67 -39.72 -5.71
N GLY A 302 -16.96 -40.78 -4.96
CA GLY A 302 -16.76 -42.17 -5.41
C GLY A 302 -15.40 -42.80 -5.04
N SER A 303 -15.30 -44.11 -5.21
CA SER A 303 -14.15 -44.91 -4.75
C SER A 303 -12.87 -44.80 -5.59
N ASN A 304 -12.92 -44.15 -6.74
CA ASN A 304 -11.80 -44.09 -7.71
C ASN A 304 -11.09 -42.74 -7.83
N SER A 305 -11.30 -41.79 -6.91
CA SER A 305 -10.63 -40.50 -6.96
C SER A 305 -9.19 -40.61 -6.42
N SER A 306 -8.23 -40.14 -7.21
CA SER A 306 -6.84 -40.02 -6.80
C SER A 306 -6.57 -38.77 -5.93
N LEU A 307 -7.60 -37.99 -5.61
CA LEU A 307 -7.47 -36.75 -4.83
C LEU A 307 -7.30 -37.05 -3.35
N THR A 308 -6.41 -36.37 -2.68
CA THR A 308 -6.21 -36.46 -1.23
C THR A 308 -7.40 -35.83 -0.50
N PRO A 309 -8.15 -36.57 0.32
CA PRO A 309 -9.24 -36.01 1.13
C PRO A 309 -8.73 -34.93 2.10
N GLY A 310 -9.61 -34.01 2.50
CA GLY A 310 -9.30 -32.98 3.46
C GLY A 310 -10.50 -32.42 4.19
N MET A 311 -10.26 -31.58 5.20
CA MET A 311 -11.31 -31.05 6.09
C MET A 311 -11.80 -29.63 5.69
N GLY A 312 -11.28 -29.05 4.63
CA GLY A 312 -11.62 -27.69 4.21
C GLY A 312 -13.11 -27.52 3.95
N MET A 313 -13.75 -28.48 3.30
CA MET A 313 -15.19 -28.45 3.03
C MET A 313 -16.02 -28.52 4.31
N SER A 314 -15.63 -29.36 5.29
CA SER A 314 -16.27 -29.41 6.60
C SER A 314 -16.06 -28.12 7.39
N ASN A 315 -14.88 -27.54 7.33
CA ASN A 315 -14.60 -26.24 7.95
C ASN A 315 -15.47 -25.12 7.35
N LEU A 316 -15.64 -25.09 6.02
CA LEU A 316 -16.56 -24.14 5.37
C LEU A 316 -18.02 -24.36 5.78
N ASP A 317 -18.47 -25.61 5.90
CA ASP A 317 -19.85 -25.91 6.35
C ASP A 317 -20.10 -25.44 7.79
N ASN A 318 -19.07 -25.40 8.64
CA ASN A 318 -19.15 -24.83 9.98
C ASN A 318 -19.16 -23.27 9.98
N LEU A 319 -18.75 -22.62 8.88
CA LEU A 319 -18.71 -21.16 8.73
C LEU A 319 -19.97 -20.59 8.05
N ARG A 320 -21.13 -21.20 8.25
CA ARG A 320 -22.38 -20.80 7.56
C ARG A 320 -22.72 -19.33 7.77
N ASP A 321 -22.65 -18.82 8.99
CA ASP A 321 -22.96 -17.43 9.31
C ASP A 321 -22.01 -16.45 8.61
N HIS A 322 -20.73 -16.83 8.46
CA HIS A 322 -19.74 -16.07 7.69
C HIS A 322 -20.12 -16.06 6.20
N LEU A 323 -20.45 -17.21 5.64
CA LEU A 323 -20.81 -17.33 4.23
C LEU A 323 -22.14 -16.66 3.90
N ASP A 324 -23.12 -16.74 4.79
CA ASP A 324 -24.44 -16.10 4.60
C ASP A 324 -24.35 -14.58 4.59
N GLY A 325 -23.50 -14.00 5.43
CA GLY A 325 -23.36 -12.52 5.53
C GLY A 325 -24.63 -11.80 5.96
N CYS A 326 -25.53 -12.50 6.65
CA CYS A 326 -26.76 -11.93 7.19
C CYS A 326 -26.51 -11.17 8.51
N VAL A 327 -25.52 -11.60 9.27
CA VAL A 327 -25.17 -11.08 10.59
C VAL A 327 -23.69 -10.74 10.65
N LYS A 328 -23.33 -9.81 11.55
CA LYS A 328 -21.93 -9.54 11.86
C LYS A 328 -21.34 -10.72 12.63
N VAL A 329 -20.15 -11.13 12.24
CA VAL A 329 -19.36 -12.17 12.89
C VAL A 329 -18.13 -11.58 13.55
N ASN A 330 -17.65 -12.19 14.62
CA ASN A 330 -16.45 -11.74 15.33
C ASN A 330 -15.23 -12.40 14.69
N LEU A 331 -14.33 -11.57 14.21
CA LEU A 331 -13.07 -11.97 13.60
C LEU A 331 -11.91 -11.64 14.55
N GLU A 332 -10.94 -12.54 14.63
CA GLU A 332 -9.80 -12.44 15.54
C GLU A 332 -8.49 -12.55 14.77
N LYS A 333 -7.62 -11.55 14.91
CA LYS A 333 -6.26 -11.57 14.40
C LYS A 333 -5.28 -11.56 15.58
N LYS A 334 -4.16 -12.29 15.47
CA LYS A 334 -3.15 -12.30 16.54
C LYS A 334 -2.73 -10.89 16.91
N HIS A 335 -2.68 -10.61 18.21
CA HIS A 335 -2.26 -9.31 18.79
C HIS A 335 -3.12 -8.10 18.40
N VAL A 336 -4.33 -8.33 17.89
CA VAL A 336 -5.28 -7.27 17.54
C VAL A 336 -6.62 -7.54 18.23
N ASN A 337 -7.32 -6.49 18.63
CA ASN A 337 -8.67 -6.63 19.20
C ASN A 337 -9.64 -7.29 18.22
N LYS A 338 -10.55 -8.10 18.76
CA LYS A 338 -11.62 -8.70 17.95
C LYS A 338 -12.44 -7.62 17.26
N LYS A 339 -12.74 -7.86 15.98
CA LYS A 339 -13.58 -6.96 15.18
C LYS A 339 -14.84 -7.68 14.74
N SER A 340 -15.99 -7.03 14.95
CA SER A 340 -17.29 -7.51 14.48
C SER A 340 -17.65 -6.84 13.15
N GLN A 341 -17.81 -7.63 12.09
CA GLN A 341 -18.14 -7.15 10.75
C GLN A 341 -18.95 -8.19 9.98
N ILE A 342 -19.62 -7.76 8.90
CA ILE A 342 -20.12 -8.69 7.89
C ILE A 342 -18.89 -9.30 7.20
N PHE A 343 -18.85 -10.65 7.16
CA PHE A 343 -17.72 -11.33 6.50
C PHE A 343 -17.72 -11.01 5.00
N PRO A 344 -16.58 -10.82 4.33
CA PRO A 344 -16.52 -10.45 2.92
C PRO A 344 -17.12 -11.53 1.99
N PRO A 345 -17.67 -11.18 0.82
CA PRO A 345 -18.02 -12.13 -0.22
C PRO A 345 -16.76 -12.73 -0.85
N GLY A 346 -16.90 -13.76 -1.66
CA GLY A 346 -15.69 -14.34 -2.22
C GLY A 346 -15.85 -15.46 -3.24
N ILE A 347 -14.71 -16.07 -3.52
CA ILE A 347 -14.57 -17.19 -4.43
C ILE A 347 -14.08 -18.39 -3.64
N ILE A 348 -14.60 -19.57 -3.97
CA ILE A 348 -14.13 -20.86 -3.47
C ILE A 348 -13.54 -21.61 -4.64
N THR A 349 -12.26 -22.01 -4.57
CA THR A 349 -11.66 -22.89 -5.58
C THR A 349 -11.54 -24.30 -5.02
N MET A 350 -11.91 -25.29 -5.82
CA MET A 350 -11.80 -26.69 -5.43
C MET A 350 -11.58 -27.61 -6.63
N ASN A 351 -11.05 -28.78 -6.36
CA ASN A 351 -11.05 -29.89 -7.32
C ASN A 351 -12.38 -30.60 -7.28
N ASP A 352 -12.49 -31.76 -7.93
CA ASP A 352 -13.75 -32.50 -8.06
C ASP A 352 -14.06 -33.29 -6.77
N TYR A 353 -14.28 -32.58 -5.66
CA TYR A 353 -14.76 -33.12 -4.38
C TYR A 353 -16.27 -33.02 -4.25
N PHE A 354 -16.85 -33.81 -3.34
CA PHE A 354 -18.25 -33.71 -2.95
C PHE A 354 -18.53 -32.38 -2.25
N ILE A 355 -19.64 -31.73 -2.58
CA ILE A 355 -20.08 -30.47 -2.00
C ILE A 355 -21.36 -30.76 -1.19
N PRO A 356 -21.37 -30.47 0.14
CA PRO A 356 -22.60 -30.57 0.93
C PRO A 356 -23.72 -29.70 0.35
N PRO A 357 -24.97 -30.16 0.29
CA PRO A 357 -26.10 -29.36 -0.21
C PRO A 357 -26.26 -28.00 0.53
N THR A 358 -25.92 -27.98 1.81
CA THR A 358 -25.91 -26.79 2.65
C THR A 358 -24.96 -25.72 2.14
N LEU A 359 -23.78 -26.08 1.64
CA LEU A 359 -22.84 -25.15 1.02
C LEU A 359 -23.25 -24.82 -0.41
N GLN A 360 -23.72 -25.79 -1.19
CA GLN A 360 -24.16 -25.56 -2.56
C GLN A 360 -25.27 -24.49 -2.65
N ALA A 361 -26.19 -24.51 -1.69
CA ALA A 361 -27.28 -23.51 -1.59
C ALA A 361 -26.78 -22.07 -1.37
N ARG A 362 -25.53 -21.89 -0.94
CA ARG A 362 -24.88 -20.58 -0.70
C ARG A 362 -24.07 -20.08 -1.87
N MET A 363 -23.86 -20.92 -2.88
CA MET A 363 -23.14 -20.55 -4.10
C MET A 363 -24.11 -19.87 -5.08
N ILE A 364 -23.80 -18.65 -5.48
CA ILE A 364 -24.60 -17.93 -6.50
C ILE A 364 -24.42 -18.58 -7.87
N LYS A 365 -23.23 -19.09 -8.15
CA LYS A 365 -22.88 -19.74 -9.42
C LYS A 365 -21.72 -20.71 -9.23
N THR A 366 -21.77 -21.85 -9.91
CA THR A 366 -20.64 -22.77 -10.08
C THR A 366 -20.08 -22.58 -11.48
N ILE A 367 -18.77 -22.31 -11.58
CA ILE A 367 -18.03 -22.17 -12.84
C ILE A 367 -17.14 -23.41 -12.96
N ASN A 368 -17.40 -24.21 -14.00
CA ASN A 368 -16.63 -25.42 -14.23
C ASN A 368 -15.45 -25.17 -15.15
N PHE A 369 -14.27 -25.39 -14.65
CA PHE A 369 -13.02 -25.26 -15.37
C PHE A 369 -12.61 -26.59 -16.01
N ARG A 370 -12.09 -26.51 -17.23
CA ARG A 370 -11.56 -27.66 -17.96
C ARG A 370 -10.12 -27.39 -18.38
N PRO A 371 -9.21 -28.36 -18.21
CA PRO A 371 -7.84 -28.18 -18.66
C PRO A 371 -7.79 -28.12 -20.20
N LYS A 372 -6.97 -27.21 -20.73
CA LYS A 372 -6.72 -27.06 -22.16
C LYS A 372 -5.21 -27.12 -22.40
N LEU A 373 -4.77 -28.16 -23.08
CA LEU A 373 -3.35 -28.43 -23.29
C LEU A 373 -2.64 -27.32 -24.06
N PHE A 374 -3.30 -26.74 -25.06
CA PHE A 374 -2.73 -25.67 -25.88
C PHE A 374 -2.45 -24.41 -25.06
N LEU A 375 -3.31 -24.07 -24.07
CA LEU A 375 -3.10 -22.94 -23.17
C LEU A 375 -1.86 -23.14 -22.29
N ARG A 376 -1.66 -24.36 -21.80
CA ARG A 376 -0.48 -24.72 -21.02
C ARG A 376 0.77 -24.63 -21.86
N ASN A 377 0.78 -25.28 -23.03
CA ASN A 377 1.92 -25.30 -23.94
C ASN A 377 2.34 -23.88 -24.37
N SER A 378 1.36 -23.03 -24.67
CA SER A 378 1.59 -21.64 -25.06
C SER A 378 2.30 -20.85 -23.95
N LEU A 379 1.89 -20.97 -22.69
CA LEU A 379 2.56 -20.31 -21.57
C LEU A 379 3.95 -20.87 -21.28
N GLU A 380 4.14 -22.20 -21.39
CA GLU A 380 5.44 -22.84 -21.17
C GLU A 380 6.49 -22.39 -22.20
N LYS A 381 6.07 -21.99 -23.42
CA LYS A 381 6.95 -21.43 -24.45
C LYS A 381 7.35 -19.95 -24.21
N ASN A 382 6.60 -19.22 -23.37
CA ASN A 382 6.93 -17.85 -23.01
C ASN A 382 7.19 -17.72 -21.49
N SER A 383 8.44 -17.92 -21.08
CA SER A 383 8.85 -17.86 -19.68
C SER A 383 8.67 -16.47 -19.04
N GLU A 384 8.65 -15.41 -19.83
CA GLU A 384 8.50 -14.05 -19.34
C GLU A 384 7.07 -13.76 -18.87
N LEU A 385 6.06 -14.18 -19.62
CA LEU A 385 4.65 -14.09 -19.20
C LEU A 385 4.40 -14.83 -17.89
N LEU A 386 5.04 -16.00 -17.71
CA LEU A 386 4.97 -16.77 -16.47
C LEU A 386 5.68 -16.04 -15.31
N ARG A 387 6.92 -15.58 -15.54
CA ARG A 387 7.74 -14.90 -14.51
C ARG A 387 7.09 -13.61 -14.04
N LYS A 388 6.56 -12.81 -14.96
CA LYS A 388 5.81 -11.57 -14.67
C LYS A 388 4.40 -11.82 -14.14
N ARG A 389 3.93 -13.08 -14.09
CA ARG A 389 2.58 -13.48 -13.66
C ARG A 389 1.46 -12.74 -14.40
N ILE A 390 1.63 -12.51 -15.67
CA ILE A 390 0.70 -11.72 -16.49
C ILE A 390 -0.74 -12.24 -16.40
N VAL A 391 -0.95 -13.56 -16.53
CA VAL A 391 -2.29 -14.16 -16.48
C VAL A 391 -2.93 -14.19 -15.08
N GLN A 392 -2.15 -13.94 -14.02
CA GLN A 392 -2.64 -13.79 -12.64
C GLN A 392 -2.78 -12.33 -12.21
N SER A 393 -2.53 -11.38 -13.12
CA SER A 393 -2.58 -9.97 -12.81
C SER A 393 -3.98 -9.38 -12.97
N GLY A 394 -4.37 -8.54 -12.03
CA GLY A 394 -5.59 -7.73 -12.10
C GLY A 394 -5.55 -6.73 -13.26
N VAL A 395 -4.35 -6.28 -13.66
CA VAL A 395 -4.15 -5.45 -14.85
C VAL A 395 -4.65 -6.17 -16.11
N THR A 396 -4.32 -7.46 -16.28
CA THR A 396 -4.80 -8.26 -17.41
C THR A 396 -6.33 -8.33 -17.45
N LEU A 397 -6.97 -8.51 -16.29
CA LEU A 397 -8.44 -8.51 -16.24
C LEU A 397 -9.04 -7.13 -16.51
N LEU A 398 -8.40 -6.05 -16.05
CA LEU A 398 -8.89 -4.70 -16.33
C LEU A 398 -8.75 -4.36 -17.81
N LEU A 399 -7.63 -4.72 -18.45
CA LEU A 399 -7.46 -4.59 -19.90
C LEU A 399 -8.47 -5.44 -20.67
N LEU A 400 -8.76 -6.66 -20.24
CA LEU A 400 -9.80 -7.51 -20.82
C LEU A 400 -11.17 -6.83 -20.77
N LEU A 401 -11.53 -6.24 -19.63
CA LEU A 401 -12.78 -5.50 -19.48
C LEU A 401 -12.78 -4.24 -20.36
N CYS A 402 -11.70 -3.47 -20.38
CA CYS A 402 -11.57 -2.32 -21.28
C CYS A 402 -11.70 -2.74 -22.75
N TRP A 403 -11.09 -3.84 -23.15
CA TRP A 403 -11.14 -4.32 -24.54
C TRP A 403 -12.56 -4.71 -24.98
N TRP A 404 -13.25 -5.54 -24.21
CA TRP A 404 -14.51 -6.15 -24.62
C TRP A 404 -15.75 -5.36 -24.21
N GLN A 405 -15.74 -4.64 -23.10
CA GLN A 405 -16.93 -4.00 -22.58
C GLN A 405 -17.08 -2.55 -23.10
N PRO A 406 -18.32 -2.07 -23.36
CA PRO A 406 -18.55 -0.67 -23.71
C PRO A 406 -18.25 0.24 -22.52
N VAL A 407 -17.87 1.50 -22.79
CA VAL A 407 -17.54 2.47 -21.73
C VAL A 407 -18.68 2.63 -20.72
N ILE A 408 -19.93 2.56 -21.18
CA ILE A 408 -21.13 2.70 -20.33
C ILE A 408 -21.30 1.55 -19.32
N ALA A 409 -20.60 0.43 -19.50
CA ALA A 409 -20.59 -0.68 -18.52
C ALA A 409 -19.79 -0.35 -17.26
N PHE A 410 -19.00 0.72 -17.28
CA PHE A 410 -18.21 1.20 -16.16
C PHE A 410 -18.89 2.37 -15.45
N HIS A 411 -18.49 2.64 -14.21
CA HIS A 411 -18.96 3.80 -13.46
C HIS A 411 -18.54 5.11 -14.14
N PRO A 412 -19.39 6.17 -14.20
CA PRO A 412 -19.08 7.41 -14.89
C PRO A 412 -17.75 8.06 -14.50
N GLU A 413 -17.37 7.97 -13.23
CA GLU A 413 -16.12 8.56 -12.72
C GLU A 413 -14.83 8.00 -13.34
N ILE A 414 -14.88 6.85 -14.01
CA ILE A 414 -13.72 6.20 -14.63
C ILE A 414 -13.86 6.10 -16.17
N HIS A 415 -14.89 6.72 -16.75
CA HIS A 415 -15.12 6.66 -18.21
C HIS A 415 -13.92 7.19 -19.01
N ASP A 416 -13.27 8.26 -18.54
CA ASP A 416 -12.11 8.85 -19.24
C ASP A 416 -10.91 7.92 -19.21
N ASN A 417 -10.63 7.29 -18.06
CA ASN A 417 -9.60 6.26 -17.97
C ASN A 417 -9.88 5.09 -18.92
N VAL A 418 -11.14 4.62 -18.98
CA VAL A 418 -11.51 3.50 -19.86
C VAL A 418 -11.36 3.88 -21.34
N ARG A 419 -11.76 5.10 -21.75
CA ARG A 419 -11.57 5.58 -23.13
C ARG A 419 -10.09 5.64 -23.50
N TYR A 420 -9.28 6.28 -22.62
CA TYR A 420 -7.84 6.36 -22.82
C TYR A 420 -7.19 4.99 -23.03
N TRP A 421 -7.55 4.01 -22.18
CA TRP A 421 -6.97 2.68 -22.28
C TRP A 421 -7.49 1.89 -23.50
N LYS A 422 -8.75 2.08 -23.91
CA LYS A 422 -9.25 1.51 -25.18
C LYS A 422 -8.44 2.00 -26.37
N GLU A 423 -8.25 3.31 -26.47
CA GLU A 423 -7.46 3.94 -27.55
C GLU A 423 -5.99 3.49 -27.50
N THR A 424 -5.42 3.41 -26.31
CA THR A 424 -4.04 2.93 -26.11
C THR A 424 -3.86 1.48 -26.53
N ILE A 425 -4.79 0.60 -26.15
CA ILE A 425 -4.76 -0.81 -26.57
C ILE A 425 -4.89 -0.91 -28.10
N GLU A 426 -5.84 -0.22 -28.70
CA GLU A 426 -6.07 -0.25 -30.15
C GLU A 426 -4.86 0.27 -30.94
N LYS A 427 -4.17 1.28 -30.41
CA LYS A 427 -2.95 1.83 -30.98
C LYS A 427 -1.80 0.82 -31.01
N TYR A 428 -1.53 0.13 -29.90
CA TYR A 428 -0.37 -0.76 -29.78
C TYR A 428 -0.67 -2.21 -30.15
N VAL A 429 -1.90 -2.66 -29.98
CA VAL A 429 -2.36 -4.01 -30.31
C VAL A 429 -3.64 -3.93 -31.15
N PRO A 430 -3.54 -3.55 -32.43
CA PRO A 430 -4.67 -3.55 -33.34
C PRO A 430 -5.36 -4.92 -33.40
N PHE A 431 -6.62 -4.95 -33.79
CA PHE A 431 -7.43 -6.18 -33.83
C PHE A 431 -6.78 -7.32 -34.61
N GLY A 432 -6.07 -7.03 -35.71
CA GLY A 432 -5.31 -8.03 -36.47
C GLY A 432 -4.21 -8.69 -35.66
N MET A 433 -3.39 -7.88 -34.95
CA MET A 433 -2.35 -8.38 -34.05
C MET A 433 -2.92 -9.20 -32.89
N TYR A 434 -4.02 -8.72 -32.28
CA TYR A 434 -4.71 -9.51 -31.25
C TYR A 434 -5.18 -10.88 -31.77
N HIS A 435 -5.65 -10.94 -33.01
CA HIS A 435 -6.05 -12.19 -33.63
C HIS A 435 -4.86 -13.14 -33.87
N ASP A 436 -3.69 -12.58 -34.24
CA ASP A 436 -2.47 -13.37 -34.43
C ASP A 436 -1.95 -13.92 -33.08
N ILE A 437 -1.95 -13.10 -32.01
CA ILE A 437 -1.68 -13.55 -30.63
C ILE A 437 -2.60 -14.73 -30.27
N ARG A 438 -3.89 -14.59 -30.52
CA ARG A 438 -4.87 -15.63 -30.22
C ARG A 438 -4.60 -16.91 -30.99
N ARG A 439 -4.30 -16.80 -32.29
CA ARG A 439 -3.98 -17.96 -33.16
C ARG A 439 -2.72 -18.69 -32.69
N ASN A 440 -1.68 -17.96 -32.28
CA ASN A 440 -0.47 -18.55 -31.71
C ASN A 440 -0.80 -19.36 -30.46
N ILE A 441 -1.64 -18.83 -29.56
CA ILE A 441 -2.06 -19.52 -28.35
C ILE A 441 -2.88 -20.79 -28.71
N GLU A 442 -3.84 -20.70 -29.63
CA GLU A 442 -4.67 -21.83 -30.07
C GLU A 442 -3.83 -22.97 -30.68
N SER A 443 -2.70 -22.61 -31.31
CA SER A 443 -1.72 -23.57 -31.84
C SER A 443 -0.74 -24.09 -30.78
N GLY A 444 -0.83 -23.62 -29.53
CA GLY A 444 0.10 -23.96 -28.45
C GLY A 444 1.52 -23.42 -28.65
N GLU A 445 1.66 -22.35 -29.46
CA GLU A 445 2.92 -21.64 -29.69
C GLU A 445 3.06 -20.48 -28.71
N ASP A 446 4.28 -19.82 -28.68
CA ASP A 446 4.49 -18.60 -27.92
C ASP A 446 3.46 -17.56 -28.36
N PRO A 447 2.68 -16.95 -27.44
CA PRO A 447 1.70 -15.93 -27.77
C PRO A 447 2.25 -14.77 -28.58
N LEU A 448 3.48 -14.37 -28.33
CA LEU A 448 4.15 -13.22 -28.97
C LEU A 448 5.10 -13.61 -30.09
N LYS A 449 5.03 -14.87 -30.56
CA LYS A 449 5.84 -15.33 -31.67
C LYS A 449 5.58 -14.46 -32.92
N ASP A 450 6.64 -13.98 -33.52
CA ASP A 450 6.66 -13.13 -34.73
C ASP A 450 5.96 -11.76 -34.58
N ILE A 451 5.57 -11.36 -33.38
CA ILE A 451 4.88 -10.10 -33.10
C ILE A 451 5.86 -9.03 -32.61
N LEU A 452 6.77 -9.35 -31.71
CA LEU A 452 7.76 -8.39 -31.18
C LEU A 452 8.89 -8.07 -32.15
N ILE A 453 9.13 -8.94 -33.15
CA ILE A 453 10.15 -8.69 -34.19
C ILE A 453 9.78 -7.51 -35.10
N CYS A 454 8.49 -7.22 -35.27
CA CYS A 454 8.03 -6.10 -36.08
C CYS A 454 8.27 -4.74 -35.40
N VAL A 455 8.36 -4.69 -34.06
CA VAL A 455 8.58 -3.44 -33.31
C VAL A 455 10.04 -2.98 -33.43
N ASP A 456 10.99 -3.92 -33.41
CA ASP A 456 12.42 -3.60 -33.54
C ASP A 456 12.80 -3.20 -34.99
N ALA A 457 12.01 -3.61 -36.02
CA ALA A 457 12.29 -3.32 -37.42
C ALA A 457 11.91 -1.89 -37.85
N ASP A 458 10.97 -1.25 -37.17
CA ASP A 458 10.55 0.12 -37.48
C ASP A 458 11.46 1.20 -36.88
N GLU A 459 12.24 0.90 -35.83
CA GLU A 459 13.22 1.82 -35.26
C GLU A 459 14.52 1.88 -36.09
N ASP A 460 14.93 0.78 -36.73
CA ASP A 460 16.15 0.75 -37.60
C ASP A 460 15.95 1.41 -38.98
N THR A 461 14.71 1.58 -39.45
CA THR A 461 14.44 2.21 -40.74
C THR A 461 14.40 3.74 -40.71
N GLN A 462 14.43 4.39 -39.54
CA GLN A 462 14.48 5.86 -39.43
C GLN A 462 15.90 6.44 -39.29
N GLN A 463 16.95 5.64 -39.16
CA GLN A 463 18.33 6.14 -39.00
C GLN A 463 19.18 6.15 -40.29
N ASP A 464 18.71 5.65 -41.41
CA ASP A 464 19.55 5.50 -42.61
C ASP A 464 19.12 6.34 -43.84
N SER A 465 18.50 7.53 -43.62
CA SER A 465 18.25 8.48 -44.71
C SER A 465 18.82 9.87 -44.40
N GLY A 466 20.13 9.96 -44.31
CA GLY A 466 20.76 11.26 -44.13
C GLY A 466 22.27 11.28 -44.09
N ILE A 467 22.96 10.76 -45.11
CA ILE A 467 24.31 11.24 -45.50
C ILE A 467 24.59 10.68 -46.92
N ASN A 468 24.36 11.50 -47.94
CA ASN A 468 25.24 11.64 -49.09
C ASN A 468 24.72 12.74 -50.03
N SER A 469 25.34 13.91 -49.96
CA SER A 469 25.73 14.67 -51.16
C SER A 469 26.44 15.95 -50.78
N GLN A 470 27.73 15.96 -51.14
CA GLN A 470 28.63 17.08 -51.33
C GLN A 470 29.21 17.78 -50.08
#